data_47a662d7da2fcc3e181e9ccfe2668ffd
#
_entry.id   47a662d7da2fcc3e181e9ccfe2668ffd
#
_cell.length_a   1.000
_cell.length_b   1.000
_cell.length_c   1.000
_cell.angle_alpha   90.00
_cell.angle_beta   90.00
_cell.angle_gamma   90.00
#
_symmetry.space_group_name_H-M   'P 1'
#
loop_
_entity.id
_entity.type
_entity.pdbx_description
1 polymer ?
#
loop_
_entity_poly.entity_id
_entity_poly.type
_entity_poly.pdbx_seq_one_letter_code
_entity_poly.pdbx_strand_id
1 'polypeptide(L)' 'MNNDRIAGNWKQIKGKVKEKWGKLTDDEIDQLEGKSDQLAGKLQERYGMQRDEAERQAREFRSNHNWH' A
#
# COMPACT_ATOMS: atom_id res chain seq x y z
N MET A 1 5.68 -18.46 -13.85
CA MET A 1 4.39 -18.72 -13.23
C MET A 1 4.21 -17.96 -11.93
N ASN A 2 5.14 -18.14 -11.00
CA ASN A 2 5.04 -17.42 -9.73
C ASN A 2 5.12 -15.90 -9.93
N ASN A 3 5.92 -15.46 -10.88
CA ASN A 3 6.06 -14.03 -11.16
C ASN A 3 4.76 -13.44 -11.70
N ASP A 4 4.06 -14.18 -12.54
CA ASP A 4 2.79 -13.71 -13.09
C ASP A 4 1.74 -13.56 -12.00
N ARG A 5 1.73 -14.51 -11.07
CA ARG A 5 0.80 -14.49 -9.96
C ARG A 5 1.08 -13.29 -9.05
N ILE A 6 2.34 -13.06 -8.76
CA ILE A 6 2.74 -11.94 -7.91
C ILE A 6 2.40 -10.63 -8.60
N ALA A 7 2.68 -10.51 -9.88
CA ALA A 7 2.40 -9.30 -10.64
C ALA A 7 0.89 -9.03 -10.71
N GLY A 8 0.09 -10.08 -10.92
CA GLY A 8 -1.35 -9.94 -10.95
C GLY A 8 -1.90 -9.50 -9.61
N ASN A 9 -1.38 -10.08 -8.54
CA ASN A 9 -1.78 -9.72 -7.18
C ASN A 9 -1.42 -8.28 -6.88
N TRP A 10 -0.22 -7.87 -7.28
CA TRP A 10 0.23 -6.50 -7.04
C TRP A 10 -0.63 -5.49 -7.78
N LYS A 11 -1.02 -5.78 -9.01
CA LYS A 11 -1.87 -4.87 -9.77
C LYS A 11 -3.19 -4.63 -9.06
N GLN A 12 -3.78 -5.67 -8.48
CA GLN A 12 -5.01 -5.53 -7.72
C GLN A 12 -4.79 -4.70 -6.47
N ILE A 13 -3.72 -4.98 -5.75
CA ILE A 13 -3.40 -4.25 -4.53
C ILE A 13 -3.13 -2.78 -4.86
N LYS A 14 -2.37 -2.53 -5.91
CA LYS A 14 -2.06 -1.18 -6.34
C LYS A 14 -3.33 -0.40 -6.66
N GLY A 15 -4.26 -1.02 -7.37
CA GLY A 15 -5.53 -0.39 -7.67
C GLY A 15 -6.31 -0.03 -6.43
N LYS A 16 -6.31 -0.92 -5.45
CA LYS A 16 -7.02 -0.67 -4.20
C LYS A 16 -6.34 0.41 -3.37
N VAL A 17 -5.02 0.45 -3.38
CA VAL A 17 -4.28 1.51 -2.70
C VAL A 17 -4.62 2.86 -3.32
N LYS A 18 -4.60 2.93 -4.64
CA LYS A 18 -4.92 4.17 -5.34
C LYS A 18 -6.35 4.62 -5.08
N GLU A 19 -7.25 3.67 -5.02
CA GLU A 19 -8.66 3.95 -4.75
C GLU A 19 -8.86 4.51 -3.35
N LYS A 20 -8.17 3.93 -2.37
CA LYS A 20 -8.32 4.35 -0.98
C LYS A 20 -7.51 5.62 -0.68
N TRP A 21 -6.33 5.72 -1.22
CA TRP A 21 -5.41 6.84 -0.94
C TRP A 21 -4.97 7.50 -2.25
N GLY A 22 -5.88 8.29 -2.82
CA GLY A 22 -5.66 8.90 -4.12
C GLY A 22 -4.50 9.89 -4.18
N LYS A 23 -4.03 10.38 -3.04
CA LYS A 23 -2.88 11.30 -3.02
C LYS A 23 -1.56 10.61 -3.31
N LEU A 24 -1.51 9.29 -3.19
CA LEU A 24 -0.29 8.55 -3.52
C LEU A 24 -0.17 8.46 -5.04
N THR A 25 1.03 8.74 -5.54
CA THR A 25 1.27 8.59 -6.98
C THR A 25 1.52 7.13 -7.33
N ASP A 26 1.37 6.80 -8.62
CA ASP A 26 1.64 5.44 -9.07
C ASP A 26 3.05 5.02 -8.74
N ASP A 27 4.01 5.93 -8.93
CA ASP A 27 5.41 5.62 -8.63
C ASP A 27 5.61 5.33 -7.16
N GLU A 28 4.96 6.10 -6.30
CA GLU A 28 5.07 5.87 -4.86
C GLU A 28 4.48 4.54 -4.46
N ILE A 29 3.34 4.19 -5.07
CA ILE A 29 2.72 2.90 -4.79
C ILE A 29 3.61 1.76 -5.28
N ASP A 30 4.19 1.90 -6.46
CA ASP A 30 5.10 0.87 -6.98
C ASP A 30 6.29 0.65 -6.07
N GLN A 31 6.78 1.70 -5.41
CA GLN A 31 7.89 1.56 -4.47
C GLN A 31 7.51 0.70 -3.27
N LEU A 32 6.23 0.54 -3.01
CA LEU A 32 5.76 -0.27 -1.88
C LEU A 32 5.68 -1.76 -2.20
N GLU A 33 5.87 -2.13 -3.45
CA GLU A 33 5.89 -3.54 -3.82
C GLU A 33 7.05 -4.23 -3.12
N GLY A 34 6.75 -5.24 -2.30
CA GLY A 34 7.76 -5.90 -1.51
C GLY A 34 8.20 -5.13 -0.28
N LYS A 35 7.62 -3.95 -0.05
CA LYS A 35 7.97 -3.11 1.09
C LYS A 35 6.70 -2.59 1.77
N SER A 36 5.78 -3.49 2.05
CA SER A 36 4.48 -3.13 2.59
C SER A 36 4.58 -2.40 3.93
N ASP A 37 5.67 -2.63 4.67
CA ASP A 37 5.88 -1.98 5.94
C ASP A 37 6.11 -0.46 5.80
N GLN A 38 6.38 0.02 4.59
CA GLN A 38 6.60 1.44 4.35
C GLN A 38 5.32 2.20 4.02
N LEU A 39 4.20 1.50 3.93
CA LEU A 39 2.94 2.15 3.60
C LEU A 39 2.57 3.23 4.64
N ALA A 40 2.74 2.91 5.92
CA ALA A 40 2.41 3.87 6.97
C ALA A 40 3.23 5.16 6.82
N GLY A 41 4.51 5.03 6.46
CA GLY A 41 5.35 6.20 6.24
C GLY A 41 4.84 7.08 5.12
N LYS A 42 4.35 6.47 4.04
CA LYS A 42 3.79 7.22 2.93
C LYS A 42 2.51 7.93 3.33
N LEU A 43 1.69 7.29 4.13
CA LEU A 43 0.46 7.91 4.62
C LEU A 43 0.76 9.12 5.50
N GLN A 44 1.76 9.00 6.36
CA GLN A 44 2.18 10.15 7.16
C GLN A 44 2.68 11.29 6.29
N GLU A 45 3.45 10.97 5.27
CA GLU A 45 4.05 11.96 4.41
C GLU A 45 3.02 12.68 3.55
N ARG A 46 2.06 11.96 2.99
CA ARG A 46 1.11 12.53 2.04
C ARG A 46 -0.15 13.08 2.67
N TYR A 47 -0.56 12.52 3.80
CA TYR A 47 -1.81 12.92 4.45
C TYR A 47 -1.59 13.63 5.79
N GLY A 48 -0.36 13.66 6.26
CA GLY A 48 -0.08 14.26 7.56
C GLY A 48 -0.68 13.49 8.72
N MET A 49 -0.91 12.20 8.52
CA MET A 49 -1.47 11.37 9.60
C MET A 49 -0.48 11.22 10.73
N GLN A 50 -0.98 11.08 11.94
CA GLN A 50 -0.14 10.67 13.04
C GLN A 50 0.28 9.23 12.83
N ARG A 51 1.42 8.87 13.41
CA ARG A 51 1.99 7.55 13.22
C ARG A 51 1.03 6.43 13.56
N ASP A 52 0.33 6.55 14.69
CA ASP A 52 -0.58 5.51 15.14
C ASP A 52 -1.70 5.29 14.16
N GLU A 53 -2.26 6.36 13.64
CA GLU A 53 -3.34 6.28 12.67
C GLU A 53 -2.84 5.70 11.35
N ALA A 54 -1.67 6.14 10.90
CA ALA A 54 -1.10 5.64 9.66
C ALA A 54 -0.81 4.14 9.76
N GLU A 55 -0.24 3.71 10.87
CA GLU A 55 0.06 2.30 11.09
C GLU A 55 -1.21 1.46 11.16
N ARG A 56 -2.25 1.99 11.81
CA ARG A 56 -3.51 1.28 11.91
C ARG A 56 -4.14 1.08 10.54
N GLN A 57 -4.22 2.14 9.74
CA GLN A 57 -4.80 2.04 8.42
C GLN A 57 -3.99 1.11 7.51
N ALA A 58 -2.66 1.22 7.58
CA ALA A 58 -1.81 0.36 6.77
C ALA A 58 -1.99 -1.11 7.15
N ARG A 59 -2.05 -1.39 8.44
CA ARG A 59 -2.19 -2.76 8.92
C ARG A 59 -3.53 -3.35 8.50
N GLU A 60 -4.61 -2.59 8.67
CA GLU A 60 -5.93 -3.07 8.26
C GLU A 60 -5.97 -3.36 6.78
N PHE A 61 -5.42 -2.45 5.99
CA PHE A 61 -5.43 -2.62 4.54
C PHE A 61 -4.64 -3.86 4.14
N ARG A 62 -3.43 -4.02 4.69
CA ARG A 62 -2.60 -5.17 4.34
C ARG A 62 -3.27 -6.48 4.71
N SER A 63 -3.91 -6.51 5.86
CA SER A 63 -4.61 -7.70 6.32
C SER A 63 -5.77 -8.03 5.41
N ASN A 64 -6.55 -7.02 5.00
CA ASN A 64 -7.72 -7.23 4.17
C ASN A 64 -7.37 -7.69 2.76
N HIS A 65 -6.17 -7.38 2.30
CA HIS A 65 -5.77 -7.69 0.93
C HIS A 65 -4.63 -8.71 0.86
N ASN A 66 -4.32 -9.38 1.95
CA ASN A 66 -3.25 -10.37 2.00
C ASN A 66 -1.92 -9.82 1.48
N TRP A 67 -1.63 -8.60 1.81
CA TRP A 67 -0.42 -7.93 1.36
C TRP A 67 0.62 -7.98 2.46
N HIS A 68 1.68 -8.76 2.20
CA HIS A 68 2.74 -8.94 3.20
C HIS A 68 4.05 -8.32 2.80
#